data_a1f67e1b675321a9a05e90d5308c6677
#
_entry.id   a1f67e1b675321a9a05e90d5308c6677
#
_cell.length_a   1.000
_cell.length_b   1.000
_cell.length_c   1.000
_cell.angle_alpha   90.00
_cell.angle_beta   90.00
_cell.angle_gamma   90.00
#
_symmetry.space_group_name_H-M   'P 1'
#
loop_
_entity.id
_entity.type
_entity.pdbx_description
1 polymer ?
#
loop_
_entity_poly.entity_id
_entity_poly.type
_entity_poly.pdbx_seq_one_letter_code
_entity_poly.pdbx_strand_id
1 'polypeptide(L)'
;MHGRNAEDRIVKLPVGTLIYEKETNTLLHDLAKPGEMVRLCIGGRGGYGNAHFVAATRRAPSFCEHGDLGTKLEVHLELKLVADVGIIGIPSAGKSTLISCLTSVRPKIADYPFTTLIPNLGVMEYKGKNMVLEDVPGLIPGAHKGEGLGIEFLKHIERTRVLCHLLDAGKYEDCIADYDAIRNELGLFNPSMLEKVEIIVLAKCDLLDSDMVADLKSQIEKKTGKQVFPISAPIGEGLEELQNELIKFIIPEEIAIPKPDERVIIDLRDKKDDNDYLVTPEGNYTYRVTGIRIEQIVRMTPMKYPEAVDRVWDVMN
;
A
#
# COMPACT_ATOMS: atom_id res chain seq x y z
N MET A 1 -35.73 -7.76 24.93
CA MET A 1 -35.05 -8.17 23.69
C MET A 1 -33.99 -7.12 23.42
N HIS A 2 -32.84 -7.53 22.90
CA HIS A 2 -31.80 -6.62 22.44
C HIS A 2 -31.94 -6.39 20.93
N GLY A 3 -31.41 -5.30 20.42
CA GLY A 3 -31.31 -5.06 18.98
C GLY A 3 -30.45 -6.13 18.29
N ARG A 4 -30.68 -6.35 16.99
CA ARG A 4 -29.90 -7.31 16.19
C ARG A 4 -28.49 -6.79 15.99
N ASN A 5 -27.49 -7.63 16.20
CA ASN A 5 -26.11 -7.32 15.84
C ASN A 5 -25.93 -7.36 14.32
N ALA A 6 -25.21 -6.40 13.78
CA ALA A 6 -24.75 -6.42 12.39
C ALA A 6 -23.41 -7.17 12.31
N GLU A 7 -23.13 -7.73 11.15
CA GLU A 7 -21.84 -8.33 10.84
C GLU A 7 -20.81 -7.25 10.47
N ASP A 8 -19.53 -7.53 10.69
CA ASP A 8 -18.45 -6.68 10.27
C ASP A 8 -18.39 -6.58 8.75
N ARG A 9 -18.25 -5.36 8.23
CA ARG A 9 -18.07 -5.12 6.80
C ARG A 9 -16.59 -5.06 6.48
N ILE A 10 -16.12 -6.06 5.72
CA ILE A 10 -14.72 -6.15 5.28
C ILE A 10 -14.62 -5.62 3.85
N VAL A 11 -13.75 -4.64 3.62
CA VAL A 11 -13.38 -4.12 2.31
C VAL A 11 -11.99 -4.64 1.98
N LYS A 12 -11.86 -5.40 0.88
CA LYS A 12 -10.58 -5.92 0.43
C LYS A 12 -9.89 -4.88 -0.43
N LEU A 13 -8.64 -4.60 -0.11
CA LEU A 13 -7.79 -3.65 -0.82
C LEU A 13 -6.47 -4.34 -1.21
N PRO A 14 -5.83 -3.95 -2.32
CA PRO A 14 -4.52 -4.45 -2.69
C PRO A 14 -3.45 -3.98 -1.70
N VAL A 15 -2.37 -4.76 -1.58
CA VAL A 15 -1.18 -4.38 -0.81
C VAL A 15 -0.57 -3.10 -1.40
N GLY A 16 -0.09 -2.21 -0.54
CA GLY A 16 0.42 -0.91 -0.95
C GLY A 16 -0.66 0.19 -1.02
N THR A 17 -1.87 -0.08 -0.52
CA THR A 17 -2.90 0.96 -0.42
C THR A 17 -2.65 1.84 0.81
N LEU A 18 -2.53 3.15 0.58
CA LEU A 18 -2.52 4.18 1.60
C LEU A 18 -3.95 4.62 1.91
N ILE A 19 -4.24 4.79 3.17
CA ILE A 19 -5.55 5.22 3.66
C ILE A 19 -5.37 6.59 4.31
N TYR A 20 -5.95 7.62 3.71
CA TYR A 20 -5.95 8.98 4.26
C TYR A 20 -7.32 9.36 4.76
N GLU A 21 -7.38 10.14 5.83
CA GLU A 21 -8.59 10.84 6.21
C GLU A 21 -8.85 11.98 5.21
N LYS A 22 -10.04 12.00 4.62
CA LYS A 22 -10.35 12.93 3.53
C LYS A 22 -10.36 14.41 3.97
N GLU A 23 -10.80 14.68 5.21
CA GLU A 23 -10.94 16.05 5.71
C GLU A 23 -9.58 16.67 6.08
N THR A 24 -8.74 15.91 6.76
CA THR A 24 -7.45 16.39 7.28
C THR A 24 -6.29 16.07 6.35
N ASN A 25 -6.49 15.20 5.36
CA ASN A 25 -5.47 14.61 4.49
C ASN A 25 -4.33 13.93 5.29
N THR A 26 -4.65 13.45 6.49
CA THR A 26 -3.69 12.75 7.36
C THR A 26 -3.63 11.29 6.98
N LEU A 27 -2.43 10.73 6.86
CA LEU A 27 -2.23 9.30 6.64
C LEU A 27 -2.67 8.53 7.89
N LEU A 28 -3.73 7.72 7.74
CA LEU A 28 -4.24 6.87 8.80
C LEU A 28 -3.50 5.54 8.84
N HIS A 29 -3.28 4.92 7.68
CA HIS A 29 -2.59 3.63 7.62
C HIS A 29 -2.01 3.34 6.24
N ASP A 30 -0.94 2.50 6.21
CA ASP A 30 -0.31 1.96 5.01
C ASP A 30 -0.43 0.44 5.04
N LEU A 31 -1.23 -0.13 4.15
CA LEU A 31 -1.40 -1.59 4.01
C LEU A 31 -0.20 -2.21 3.30
N ALA A 32 0.94 -2.27 3.97
CA ALA A 32 2.22 -2.70 3.38
C ALA A 32 2.37 -4.23 3.29
N LYS A 33 1.64 -5.00 4.11
CA LYS A 33 1.81 -6.46 4.23
C LYS A 33 0.57 -7.22 3.76
N PRO A 34 0.75 -8.38 3.08
CA PRO A 34 -0.37 -9.25 2.74
C PRO A 34 -1.11 -9.73 3.98
N GLY A 35 -2.45 -9.70 3.94
CA GLY A 35 -3.30 -10.14 5.05
C GLY A 35 -3.43 -9.17 6.22
N GLU A 36 -2.78 -8.00 6.16
CA GLU A 36 -2.92 -6.94 7.15
C GLU A 36 -4.35 -6.41 7.19
N MET A 37 -4.85 -6.14 8.40
CA MET A 37 -6.20 -5.62 8.62
C MET A 37 -6.16 -4.41 9.54
N VAL A 38 -6.89 -3.37 9.16
CA VAL A 38 -7.06 -2.15 9.97
C VAL A 38 -8.54 -1.89 10.19
N ARG A 39 -8.90 -1.53 11.42
CA ARG A 39 -10.27 -1.13 11.77
C ARG A 39 -10.37 0.39 11.71
N LEU A 40 -11.09 0.91 10.73
CA LEU A 40 -11.28 2.35 10.53
C LEU A 40 -12.51 2.88 11.28
N CYS A 41 -13.59 2.11 11.32
CA CYS A 41 -14.84 2.52 11.91
C CYS A 41 -15.40 1.44 12.84
N ILE A 42 -16.20 1.87 13.83
CA ILE A 42 -16.85 0.99 14.78
C ILE A 42 -18.34 1.18 14.70
N GLY A 43 -19.04 0.05 14.72
CA GLY A 43 -20.49 0.05 14.82
C GLY A 43 -20.96 0.65 16.14
N GLY A 44 -22.11 1.30 16.12
CA GLY A 44 -22.75 1.81 17.32
C GLY A 44 -23.16 0.69 18.29
N ARG A 45 -23.22 1.01 19.57
CA ARG A 45 -23.71 0.10 20.60
C ARG A 45 -25.20 -0.19 20.38
N GLY A 46 -25.60 -1.46 20.50
CA GLY A 46 -27.01 -1.83 20.51
C GLY A 46 -27.74 -1.29 21.74
N GLY A 47 -28.97 -0.79 21.55
CA GLY A 47 -29.81 -0.33 22.66
C GLY A 47 -30.39 -1.48 23.46
N TYR A 48 -30.58 -1.27 24.74
CA TYR A 48 -31.25 -2.20 25.63
C TYR A 48 -32.75 -2.14 25.48
N GLY A 49 -33.40 -3.31 25.50
CA GLY A 49 -34.86 -3.42 25.56
C GLY A 49 -35.42 -3.00 26.95
N ASN A 50 -36.73 -2.74 26.99
CA ASN A 50 -37.40 -2.28 28.20
C ASN A 50 -37.20 -3.18 29.42
N ALA A 51 -37.08 -4.49 29.23
CA ALA A 51 -36.86 -5.44 30.34
C ALA A 51 -35.56 -5.17 31.12
N HIS A 52 -34.56 -4.50 30.49
CA HIS A 52 -33.33 -4.13 31.18
C HIS A 52 -33.50 -3.02 32.20
N PHE A 53 -34.56 -2.21 32.07
CA PHE A 53 -34.85 -1.05 32.90
C PHE A 53 -35.87 -1.33 34.01
N VAL A 54 -36.19 -2.60 34.23
CA VAL A 54 -37.05 -3.01 35.36
C VAL A 54 -36.34 -2.77 36.67
N ALA A 55 -36.99 -2.06 37.56
CA ALA A 55 -36.54 -1.76 38.94
C ALA A 55 -37.70 -1.96 39.91
N ALA A 56 -37.43 -1.97 41.22
CA ALA A 56 -38.45 -2.12 42.25
C ALA A 56 -39.53 -1.04 42.15
N THR A 57 -39.14 0.17 41.77
CA THR A 57 -40.01 1.34 41.56
C THR A 57 -40.63 1.39 40.16
N ARG A 58 -40.09 0.61 39.20
CA ARG A 58 -40.46 0.64 37.76
C ARG A 58 -40.62 -0.79 37.24
N ARG A 59 -41.75 -1.43 37.53
CA ARG A 59 -42.00 -2.84 37.22
C ARG A 59 -42.29 -3.10 35.73
N ALA A 60 -42.76 -2.11 34.98
CA ALA A 60 -43.08 -2.19 33.58
C ALA A 60 -42.67 -0.92 32.83
N PRO A 61 -41.35 -0.77 32.53
CA PRO A 61 -40.86 0.42 31.83
C PRO A 61 -41.50 0.55 30.44
N SER A 62 -41.94 1.76 30.11
CA SER A 62 -42.61 2.08 28.84
C SER A 62 -41.64 2.46 27.74
N PHE A 63 -40.33 2.46 28.01
CA PHE A 63 -39.28 2.87 27.08
C PHE A 63 -38.22 1.78 26.87
N CYS A 64 -37.47 1.89 25.79
CA CYS A 64 -36.26 1.13 25.49
C CYS A 64 -35.21 2.08 24.93
N GLU A 65 -33.94 1.71 24.99
CA GLU A 65 -32.88 2.49 24.33
C GLU A 65 -32.93 2.26 22.80
N HIS A 66 -32.64 3.32 22.06
CA HIS A 66 -32.27 3.22 20.67
C HIS A 66 -30.83 2.70 20.55
N GLY A 67 -30.45 2.17 19.38
CA GLY A 67 -29.05 1.93 19.07
C GLY A 67 -28.28 3.25 18.93
N ASP A 68 -27.02 3.25 19.35
CA ASP A 68 -26.12 4.36 19.11
C ASP A 68 -25.67 4.43 17.66
N LEU A 69 -25.22 5.60 17.22
CA LEU A 69 -24.63 5.78 15.90
C LEU A 69 -23.21 5.19 15.91
N GLY A 70 -22.84 4.47 14.86
CA GLY A 70 -21.46 4.09 14.63
C GLY A 70 -20.59 5.29 14.21
N THR A 71 -19.29 5.10 14.23
CA THR A 71 -18.35 6.07 13.68
C THR A 71 -18.51 6.18 12.17
N LYS A 72 -18.44 7.40 11.65
CA LYS A 72 -18.44 7.68 10.21
C LYS A 72 -17.13 8.38 9.86
N LEU A 73 -16.43 7.83 8.87
CA LEU A 73 -15.17 8.37 8.39
C LEU A 73 -15.20 8.37 6.86
N GLU A 74 -14.87 9.51 6.27
CA GLU A 74 -14.62 9.60 4.83
C GLU A 74 -13.13 9.43 4.61
N VAL A 75 -12.77 8.42 3.80
CA VAL A 75 -11.37 8.12 3.52
C VAL A 75 -11.08 8.31 2.03
N HIS A 76 -9.88 8.79 1.75
CA HIS A 76 -9.27 8.77 0.43
C HIS A 76 -8.29 7.60 0.37
N LEU A 77 -8.46 6.74 -0.64
CA LEU A 77 -7.60 5.59 -0.86
C LEU A 77 -6.64 5.91 -2.01
N GLU A 78 -5.37 5.77 -1.75
CA GLU A 78 -4.32 5.94 -2.74
C GLU A 78 -3.57 4.62 -2.89
N LEU A 79 -3.59 4.04 -4.09
CA LEU A 79 -2.80 2.85 -4.37
C LEU A 79 -1.38 3.27 -4.73
N LYS A 80 -0.42 2.92 -3.89
CA LYS A 80 0.98 2.96 -4.26
C LYS A 80 1.20 1.88 -5.30
N LEU A 81 1.40 2.25 -6.54
CA LEU A 81 1.77 1.30 -7.57
C LEU A 81 3.09 0.63 -7.17
N VAL A 82 2.98 -0.65 -6.92
CA VAL A 82 4.14 -1.51 -6.74
C VAL A 82 4.29 -2.27 -8.03
N ALA A 83 5.30 -1.91 -8.83
CA ALA A 83 5.73 -2.78 -9.90
C ALA A 83 6.42 -4.01 -9.28
N ASP A 84 6.21 -5.17 -9.86
CA ASP A 84 6.92 -6.38 -9.42
C ASP A 84 8.41 -6.28 -9.77
N VAL A 85 8.71 -5.72 -10.96
CA VAL A 85 10.07 -5.55 -11.49
C VAL A 85 10.32 -4.11 -11.88
N GLY A 86 11.35 -3.51 -11.31
CA GLY A 86 11.89 -2.23 -11.75
C GLY A 86 13.04 -2.46 -12.75
N ILE A 87 12.90 -1.96 -13.98
CA ILE A 87 13.96 -2.04 -14.98
C ILE A 87 14.86 -0.82 -14.84
N ILE A 88 16.10 -1.05 -14.45
CA ILE A 88 17.12 -0.02 -14.24
C ILE A 88 18.23 -0.17 -15.30
N GLY A 89 18.96 0.89 -15.53
CA GLY A 89 20.06 0.92 -16.50
C GLY A 89 20.32 2.34 -16.97
N ILE A 90 21.45 2.54 -17.59
CA ILE A 90 21.84 3.84 -18.16
C ILE A 90 20.82 4.30 -19.23
N PRO A 91 20.80 5.60 -19.56
CA PRO A 91 20.01 6.09 -20.69
C PRO A 91 20.40 5.34 -21.98
N SER A 92 19.39 5.02 -22.79
CA SER A 92 19.55 4.29 -24.06
C SER A 92 20.02 2.82 -23.98
N ALA A 93 20.07 2.21 -22.78
CA ALA A 93 20.39 0.77 -22.64
C ALA A 93 19.33 -0.16 -23.27
N GLY A 94 18.15 0.35 -23.64
CA GLY A 94 17.09 -0.43 -24.26
C GLY A 94 15.93 -0.80 -23.33
N LYS A 95 15.79 -0.15 -22.17
CA LYS A 95 14.74 -0.42 -21.18
C LYS A 95 13.33 -0.38 -21.75
N SER A 96 12.96 0.71 -22.40
CA SER A 96 11.62 0.87 -23.00
C SER A 96 11.37 -0.12 -24.14
N THR A 97 12.41 -0.50 -24.90
CA THR A 97 12.33 -1.53 -25.92
C THR A 97 12.05 -2.90 -25.28
N LEU A 98 12.78 -3.23 -24.22
CA LEU A 98 12.56 -4.47 -23.48
C LEU A 98 11.14 -4.58 -22.95
N ILE A 99 10.63 -3.54 -22.29
CA ILE A 99 9.23 -3.51 -21.83
C ILE A 99 8.27 -3.74 -22.98
N SER A 100 8.45 -3.04 -24.09
CA SER A 100 7.58 -3.19 -25.26
C SER A 100 7.57 -4.60 -25.83
N CYS A 101 8.70 -5.32 -25.74
CA CYS A 101 8.81 -6.70 -26.22
C CYS A 101 8.26 -7.74 -25.22
N LEU A 102 8.36 -7.46 -23.92
CA LEU A 102 7.86 -8.36 -22.87
C LEU A 102 6.36 -8.20 -22.59
N THR A 103 5.76 -7.07 -22.95
CA THR A 103 4.37 -6.78 -22.62
C THR A 103 3.42 -7.07 -23.77
N SER A 104 2.33 -7.78 -23.47
CA SER A 104 1.28 -8.11 -24.44
C SER A 104 0.35 -6.93 -24.75
N VAL A 105 0.32 -5.94 -23.88
CA VAL A 105 -0.51 -4.72 -23.98
C VAL A 105 0.43 -3.52 -24.02
N ARG A 106 0.20 -2.60 -24.95
CA ARG A 106 0.98 -1.35 -25.02
C ARG A 106 1.04 -0.70 -23.64
N PRO A 107 2.24 -0.29 -23.18
CA PRO A 107 2.40 0.37 -21.90
C PRO A 107 1.36 1.48 -21.76
N LYS A 108 0.51 1.42 -20.73
CA LYS A 108 -0.37 2.52 -20.42
C LYS A 108 0.47 3.60 -19.75
N ILE A 109 0.57 4.73 -20.40
CA ILE A 109 1.03 5.96 -19.76
C ILE A 109 -0.04 6.31 -18.74
N ALA A 110 0.25 6.17 -17.47
CA ALA A 110 -0.68 6.49 -16.41
C ALA A 110 -0.31 7.87 -15.84
N ASP A 111 -1.17 8.86 -16.07
CA ASP A 111 -1.06 10.18 -15.44
C ASP A 111 -1.40 10.04 -13.96
N TYR A 112 -0.37 9.96 -13.11
CA TYR A 112 -0.54 10.01 -11.67
C TYR A 112 -0.38 11.45 -11.19
N PRO A 113 -1.31 11.96 -10.38
CA PRO A 113 -1.29 13.35 -9.93
C PRO A 113 -0.08 13.72 -9.05
N PHE A 114 0.79 12.74 -8.74
CA PHE A 114 1.95 12.93 -7.86
C PHE A 114 3.31 12.67 -8.52
N THR A 115 3.35 12.36 -9.82
CA THR A 115 4.59 12.14 -10.56
C THR A 115 4.81 13.22 -11.57
N THR A 116 5.91 13.96 -11.45
CA THR A 116 6.37 14.92 -12.44
C THR A 116 6.85 14.26 -13.74
N LEU A 117 7.16 12.96 -13.68
CA LEU A 117 7.46 12.10 -14.81
C LEU A 117 6.60 10.84 -14.73
N ILE A 118 5.96 10.53 -15.82
CA ILE A 118 5.04 9.40 -15.95
C ILE A 118 5.87 8.14 -16.18
N PRO A 119 5.86 7.15 -15.25
CA PRO A 119 6.55 5.90 -15.48
C PRO A 119 5.87 5.11 -16.60
N ASN A 120 6.66 4.48 -17.48
CA ASN A 120 6.13 3.52 -18.42
C ASN A 120 5.90 2.19 -17.70
N LEU A 121 4.64 1.85 -17.48
CA LEU A 121 4.25 0.58 -16.88
C LEU A 121 3.82 -0.39 -17.98
N GLY A 122 4.29 -1.62 -17.89
CA GLY A 122 3.87 -2.70 -18.76
C GLY A 122 3.41 -3.91 -17.96
N VAL A 123 2.43 -4.63 -18.45
CA VAL A 123 2.02 -5.91 -17.89
C VAL A 123 2.52 -7.03 -18.80
N MET A 124 3.43 -7.83 -18.27
CA MET A 124 3.89 -9.07 -18.90
C MET A 124 2.95 -10.20 -18.47
N GLU A 125 2.38 -10.88 -19.44
CA GLU A 125 1.63 -12.11 -19.23
C GLU A 125 2.46 -13.29 -19.74
N TYR A 126 2.83 -14.21 -18.85
CA TYR A 126 3.62 -15.36 -19.18
C TYR A 126 3.20 -16.59 -18.36
N LYS A 127 2.94 -17.72 -19.06
CA LYS A 127 2.48 -18.98 -18.43
C LYS A 127 1.27 -18.82 -17.51
N GLY A 128 0.32 -17.95 -17.90
CA GLY A 128 -0.92 -17.69 -17.13
C GLY A 128 -0.71 -16.86 -15.86
N LYS A 129 0.44 -16.20 -15.71
CA LYS A 129 0.72 -15.28 -14.62
C LYS A 129 0.99 -13.89 -15.19
N ASN A 130 0.58 -12.87 -14.41
CA ASN A 130 0.78 -11.46 -14.74
C ASN A 130 1.86 -10.86 -13.84
N MET A 131 2.71 -10.01 -14.42
CA MET A 131 3.78 -9.29 -13.74
C MET A 131 3.80 -7.85 -14.23
N VAL A 132 3.85 -6.90 -13.30
CA VAL A 132 3.96 -5.48 -13.63
C VAL A 132 5.42 -5.08 -13.72
N LEU A 133 5.83 -4.58 -14.89
CA LEU A 133 7.16 -4.06 -15.16
C LEU A 133 7.12 -2.54 -15.19
N GLU A 134 8.09 -1.90 -14.58
CA GLU A 134 8.25 -0.43 -14.56
C GLU A 134 9.55 -0.04 -15.26
N ASP A 135 9.45 0.83 -16.29
CA ASP A 135 10.61 1.53 -16.83
C ASP A 135 11.00 2.65 -15.87
N VAL A 136 12.11 2.48 -15.20
CA VAL A 136 12.68 3.55 -14.40
C VAL A 136 13.54 4.41 -15.32
N PRO A 137 13.08 5.64 -15.69
CA PRO A 137 13.84 6.52 -16.56
C PRO A 137 15.23 6.76 -16.01
N GLY A 138 16.21 6.66 -16.86
CA GLY A 138 17.64 6.60 -16.63
C GLY A 138 18.17 7.19 -15.33
N LEU A 139 18.71 6.31 -14.50
CA LEU A 139 19.57 6.72 -13.41
C LEU A 139 20.78 7.41 -14.02
N ILE A 140 20.80 8.73 -13.93
CA ILE A 140 21.95 9.55 -14.34
C ILE A 140 22.84 9.72 -13.13
N PRO A 141 24.16 9.51 -13.24
CA PRO A 141 25.09 9.79 -12.14
C PRO A 141 24.86 11.20 -11.55
N GLY A 142 24.68 11.28 -10.22
CA GLY A 142 24.34 12.53 -9.53
C GLY A 142 22.87 12.73 -9.16
N ALA A 143 21.99 11.80 -9.48
CA ALA A 143 20.56 11.87 -9.14
C ALA A 143 20.31 12.01 -7.61
N HIS A 144 21.19 11.47 -6.78
CA HIS A 144 21.12 11.57 -5.31
C HIS A 144 21.29 12.99 -4.77
N LYS A 145 21.93 13.92 -5.53
CA LYS A 145 22.18 15.31 -5.08
C LYS A 145 20.97 16.23 -5.20
N GLY A 146 19.83 15.72 -5.64
CA GLY A 146 18.59 16.50 -5.74
C GLY A 146 18.54 17.45 -6.95
N GLU A 147 19.52 17.40 -7.84
CA GLU A 147 19.48 18.13 -9.10
C GLU A 147 18.58 17.35 -10.09
N GLY A 148 17.28 17.57 -9.98
CA GLY A 148 16.30 17.00 -10.90
C GLY A 148 15.52 15.79 -10.37
N LEU A 149 14.84 15.12 -11.26
CA LEU A 149 13.81 14.11 -11.08
C LEU A 149 14.24 12.79 -10.38
N GLY A 150 15.52 12.66 -9.96
CA GLY A 150 16.10 11.40 -9.50
C GLY A 150 15.52 10.83 -8.19
N ILE A 151 15.19 11.66 -7.20
CA ILE A 151 14.73 11.17 -5.89
C ILE A 151 13.36 10.50 -5.96
N GLU A 152 12.44 11.02 -6.76
CA GLU A 152 11.11 10.42 -6.92
C GLU A 152 11.20 9.04 -7.61
N PHE A 153 12.08 8.89 -8.60
CA PHE A 153 12.33 7.61 -9.26
C PHE A 153 12.95 6.58 -8.33
N LEU A 154 13.89 6.99 -7.50
CA LEU A 154 14.52 6.10 -6.54
C LEU A 154 13.50 5.56 -5.52
N LYS A 155 12.49 6.35 -5.15
CA LYS A 155 11.35 5.88 -4.34
C LYS A 155 10.50 4.84 -5.07
N HIS A 156 10.35 4.94 -6.39
CA HIS A 156 9.66 3.91 -7.19
C HIS A 156 10.43 2.60 -7.18
N ILE A 157 11.75 2.63 -7.41
CA ILE A 157 12.63 1.46 -7.33
C ILE A 157 12.57 0.81 -5.94
N GLU A 158 12.54 1.62 -4.87
CA GLU A 158 12.44 1.12 -3.50
C GLU A 158 11.21 0.22 -3.28
N ARG A 159 10.14 0.45 -4.02
CA ARG A 159 8.88 -0.30 -3.92
C ARG A 159 8.82 -1.53 -4.82
N THR A 160 9.73 -1.71 -5.76
CA THR A 160 9.80 -2.91 -6.60
C THR A 160 10.35 -4.10 -5.83
N ARG A 161 9.94 -5.31 -6.20
CA ARG A 161 10.40 -6.55 -5.56
C ARG A 161 11.74 -7.01 -6.12
N VAL A 162 11.90 -6.88 -7.43
CA VAL A 162 13.08 -7.33 -8.17
C VAL A 162 13.59 -6.18 -9.01
N LEU A 163 14.89 -6.06 -9.11
CA LEU A 163 15.57 -5.15 -10.04
C LEU A 163 16.02 -5.92 -11.27
N CYS A 164 15.61 -5.47 -12.43
CA CYS A 164 16.14 -5.93 -13.71
C CYS A 164 17.17 -4.92 -14.20
N HIS A 165 18.45 -5.22 -13.99
CA HIS A 165 19.54 -4.31 -14.35
C HIS A 165 20.00 -4.56 -15.77
N LEU A 166 19.67 -3.62 -16.65
CA LEU A 166 19.94 -3.69 -18.08
C LEU A 166 21.26 -3.03 -18.41
N LEU A 167 22.19 -3.80 -18.97
CA LEU A 167 23.50 -3.38 -19.44
C LEU A 167 23.55 -3.38 -20.97
N ASP A 168 24.18 -2.39 -21.55
CA ASP A 168 24.32 -2.24 -23.01
C ASP A 168 25.56 -2.96 -23.51
N ALA A 169 25.40 -4.10 -24.18
CA ALA A 169 26.49 -4.85 -24.75
C ALA A 169 27.25 -4.07 -25.85
N GLY A 170 26.57 -3.17 -26.58
CA GLY A 170 27.19 -2.32 -27.59
C GLY A 170 28.27 -1.38 -27.03
N LYS A 171 28.30 -1.18 -25.68
CA LYS A 171 29.34 -0.45 -24.96
C LYS A 171 30.30 -1.40 -24.26
N TYR A 172 30.86 -2.33 -24.97
CA TYR A 172 31.67 -3.43 -24.45
C TYR A 172 32.69 -3.00 -23.37
N GLU A 173 33.47 -1.96 -23.60
CA GLU A 173 34.53 -1.48 -22.71
C GLU A 173 33.97 -0.81 -21.45
N ASP A 174 32.82 -0.12 -21.56
CA ASP A 174 32.21 0.65 -20.49
C ASP A 174 31.14 -0.12 -19.69
N CYS A 175 30.74 -1.29 -20.17
CA CYS A 175 29.61 -2.06 -19.65
C CYS A 175 29.73 -2.34 -18.14
N ILE A 176 30.92 -2.70 -17.68
CA ILE A 176 31.21 -2.97 -16.26
C ILE A 176 31.22 -1.67 -15.44
N ALA A 177 31.73 -0.58 -16.01
CA ALA A 177 31.72 0.73 -15.36
C ALA A 177 30.29 1.27 -15.22
N ASP A 178 29.44 1.08 -16.23
CA ASP A 178 28.04 1.43 -16.21
C ASP A 178 27.27 0.66 -15.11
N TYR A 179 27.58 -0.63 -14.91
CA TYR A 179 27.05 -1.42 -13.80
C TYR A 179 27.41 -0.82 -12.44
N ASP A 180 28.71 -0.53 -12.23
CA ASP A 180 29.19 0.04 -10.97
C ASP A 180 28.58 1.41 -10.70
N ALA A 181 28.45 2.25 -11.71
CA ALA A 181 27.89 3.58 -11.58
C ALA A 181 26.44 3.53 -11.05
N ILE A 182 25.62 2.65 -11.62
CA ILE A 182 24.21 2.48 -11.16
C ILE A 182 24.15 1.88 -9.76
N ARG A 183 24.97 0.88 -9.45
CA ARG A 183 25.01 0.27 -8.11
C ARG A 183 25.44 1.29 -7.05
N ASN A 184 26.41 2.12 -7.36
CA ASN A 184 26.85 3.20 -6.47
C ASN A 184 25.74 4.23 -6.24
N GLU A 185 25.00 4.64 -7.28
CA GLU A 185 23.89 5.58 -7.19
C GLU A 185 22.76 5.04 -6.30
N LEU A 186 22.38 3.77 -6.47
CA LEU A 186 21.40 3.10 -5.61
C LEU A 186 21.85 3.05 -4.15
N GLY A 187 23.12 2.72 -3.90
CA GLY A 187 23.67 2.66 -2.55
C GLY A 187 23.77 4.02 -1.86
N LEU A 188 24.06 5.08 -2.61
CA LEU A 188 24.09 6.46 -2.09
C LEU A 188 22.70 6.96 -1.70
N PHE A 189 21.68 6.53 -2.41
CA PHE A 189 20.28 6.87 -2.08
C PHE A 189 19.77 6.09 -0.87
N ASN A 190 19.85 4.77 -0.92
CA ASN A 190 19.42 3.90 0.17
C ASN A 190 20.22 2.57 0.13
N PRO A 191 21.10 2.31 1.13
CA PRO A 191 21.89 1.09 1.18
C PRO A 191 21.06 -0.20 1.09
N SER A 192 19.80 -0.20 1.58
CA SER A 192 18.92 -1.37 1.51
C SER A 192 18.58 -1.79 0.07
N MET A 193 18.69 -0.89 -0.90
CA MET A 193 18.48 -1.21 -2.32
C MET A 193 19.53 -2.15 -2.87
N LEU A 194 20.73 -2.17 -2.29
CA LEU A 194 21.79 -3.08 -2.68
C LEU A 194 21.52 -4.53 -2.28
N GLU A 195 20.63 -4.75 -1.31
CA GLU A 195 20.22 -6.07 -0.82
C GLU A 195 19.07 -6.68 -1.65
N LYS A 196 18.42 -5.87 -2.50
CA LYS A 196 17.34 -6.37 -3.36
C LYS A 196 17.81 -7.45 -4.31
N VAL A 197 16.88 -8.35 -4.64
CA VAL A 197 17.09 -9.32 -5.71
C VAL A 197 17.32 -8.57 -7.02
N GLU A 198 18.45 -8.85 -7.66
CA GLU A 198 18.86 -8.22 -8.91
C GLU A 198 19.13 -9.28 -9.97
N ILE A 199 18.48 -9.12 -11.11
CA ILE A 199 18.68 -9.93 -12.32
C ILE A 199 19.45 -9.06 -13.31
N ILE A 200 20.61 -9.54 -13.74
CA ILE A 200 21.48 -8.81 -14.67
C ILE A 200 21.17 -9.25 -16.09
N VAL A 201 20.86 -8.29 -16.94
CA VAL A 201 20.50 -8.52 -18.34
C VAL A 201 21.49 -7.78 -19.24
N LEU A 202 22.12 -8.51 -20.12
CA LEU A 202 23.00 -7.96 -21.14
C LEU A 202 22.19 -7.77 -22.42
N ALA A 203 21.85 -6.53 -22.74
CA ALA A 203 21.01 -6.17 -23.88
C ALA A 203 21.82 -5.84 -25.14
N LYS A 204 21.15 -5.85 -26.27
CA LYS A 204 21.73 -5.55 -27.60
C LYS A 204 22.87 -6.49 -28.00
N CYS A 205 22.73 -7.75 -27.61
CA CYS A 205 23.73 -8.76 -27.97
C CYS A 205 23.86 -8.99 -29.49
N ASP A 206 22.87 -8.57 -30.25
CA ASP A 206 22.90 -8.55 -31.73
C ASP A 206 23.96 -7.62 -32.34
N LEU A 207 24.53 -6.71 -31.54
CA LEU A 207 25.61 -5.80 -31.99
C LEU A 207 27.01 -6.38 -31.85
N LEU A 208 27.16 -7.53 -31.20
CA LEU A 208 28.44 -8.18 -30.92
C LEU A 208 28.47 -9.59 -31.45
N ASP A 209 29.69 -10.08 -31.73
CA ASP A 209 29.92 -11.48 -32.05
C ASP A 209 29.67 -12.37 -30.81
N SER A 210 29.28 -13.62 -31.00
CA SER A 210 28.96 -14.58 -29.95
C SER A 210 30.10 -14.77 -28.92
N ASP A 211 31.35 -14.73 -29.37
CA ASP A 211 32.54 -14.86 -28.52
C ASP A 211 32.70 -13.64 -27.58
N MET A 212 32.44 -12.46 -28.12
CA MET A 212 32.46 -11.23 -27.32
C MET A 212 31.33 -11.18 -26.28
N VAL A 213 30.12 -11.64 -26.65
CA VAL A 213 29.00 -11.76 -25.70
C VAL A 213 29.33 -12.75 -24.60
N ALA A 214 29.93 -13.91 -24.95
CA ALA A 214 30.31 -14.93 -23.96
C ALA A 214 31.41 -14.43 -23.02
N ASP A 215 32.39 -13.69 -23.54
CA ASP A 215 33.46 -13.10 -22.73
C ASP A 215 32.90 -12.04 -21.75
N LEU A 216 32.11 -11.08 -22.26
CA LEU A 216 31.49 -10.04 -21.43
C LEU A 216 30.57 -10.63 -20.35
N LYS A 217 29.77 -11.62 -20.69
CA LYS A 217 28.95 -12.38 -19.74
C LYS A 217 29.82 -12.98 -18.64
N SER A 218 30.91 -13.68 -19.00
CA SER A 218 31.83 -14.30 -18.04
C SER A 218 32.49 -13.27 -17.11
N GLN A 219 32.86 -12.10 -17.64
CA GLN A 219 33.47 -11.02 -16.85
C GLN A 219 32.47 -10.48 -15.81
N ILE A 220 31.21 -10.22 -16.21
CA ILE A 220 30.18 -9.71 -15.31
C ILE A 220 29.80 -10.77 -14.27
N GLU A 221 29.63 -12.04 -14.66
CA GLU A 221 29.35 -13.14 -13.75
C GLU A 221 30.46 -13.35 -12.69
N LYS A 222 31.74 -13.28 -13.10
CA LYS A 222 32.87 -13.34 -12.18
C LYS A 222 32.90 -12.19 -11.19
N LYS A 223 32.54 -10.99 -11.64
CA LYS A 223 32.51 -9.80 -10.80
C LYS A 223 31.36 -9.80 -9.80
N THR A 224 30.17 -10.20 -10.24
CA THR A 224 28.94 -10.06 -9.47
C THR A 224 28.53 -11.32 -8.72
N GLY A 225 29.03 -12.48 -9.12
CA GLY A 225 28.60 -13.79 -8.63
C GLY A 225 27.16 -14.16 -9.02
N LYS A 226 26.54 -13.40 -9.94
CA LYS A 226 25.16 -13.56 -10.37
C LYS A 226 25.11 -14.03 -11.82
N GLN A 227 24.06 -14.76 -12.17
CA GLN A 227 23.78 -15.17 -13.55
C GLN A 227 23.44 -13.96 -14.41
N VAL A 228 23.99 -13.92 -15.62
CA VAL A 228 23.73 -12.86 -16.61
C VAL A 228 22.93 -13.44 -17.78
N PHE A 229 21.88 -12.73 -18.17
CA PHE A 229 20.98 -13.11 -19.25
C PHE A 229 21.27 -12.25 -20.49
N PRO A 230 21.96 -12.82 -21.52
CA PRO A 230 22.15 -12.11 -22.77
C PRO A 230 20.84 -12.10 -23.57
N ILE A 231 20.46 -10.93 -24.07
CA ILE A 231 19.24 -10.76 -24.88
C ILE A 231 19.45 -9.86 -26.07
N SER A 232 18.63 -10.09 -27.09
CA SER A 232 18.33 -9.10 -28.12
C SER A 232 16.82 -8.90 -28.19
N ALA A 233 16.34 -7.79 -27.61
CA ALA A 233 14.92 -7.50 -27.55
C ALA A 233 14.25 -7.37 -28.95
N PRO A 234 14.86 -6.68 -29.96
CA PRO A 234 14.25 -6.57 -31.29
C PRO A 234 14.11 -7.89 -32.02
N ILE A 235 15.03 -8.85 -31.78
CA ILE A 235 15.04 -10.15 -32.44
C ILE A 235 14.27 -11.19 -31.63
N GLY A 236 14.05 -10.92 -30.35
CA GLY A 236 13.36 -11.84 -29.43
C GLY A 236 14.28 -12.92 -28.83
N GLU A 237 15.59 -12.82 -29.02
CA GLU A 237 16.56 -13.80 -28.54
C GLU A 237 16.78 -13.61 -27.02
N GLY A 238 16.82 -14.72 -26.24
CA GLY A 238 17.06 -14.73 -24.80
C GLY A 238 15.87 -14.24 -23.95
N LEU A 239 14.77 -13.77 -24.57
CA LEU A 239 13.62 -13.24 -23.82
C LEU A 239 12.88 -14.32 -23.04
N GLU A 240 12.77 -15.53 -23.57
CA GLU A 240 12.08 -16.64 -22.90
C GLU A 240 12.80 -17.06 -21.61
N GLU A 241 14.13 -17.11 -21.63
CA GLU A 241 14.93 -17.43 -20.46
C GLU A 241 14.79 -16.34 -19.38
N LEU A 242 14.82 -15.08 -19.80
CA LEU A 242 14.58 -13.96 -18.90
C LEU A 242 13.17 -14.00 -18.29
N GLN A 243 12.13 -14.26 -19.09
CA GLN A 243 10.76 -14.39 -18.58
C GLN A 243 10.62 -15.55 -17.59
N ASN A 244 11.26 -16.70 -17.85
CA ASN A 244 11.28 -17.83 -16.93
C ASN A 244 11.97 -17.49 -15.61
N GLU A 245 12.98 -16.64 -15.60
CA GLU A 245 13.63 -16.17 -14.38
C GLU A 245 12.75 -15.20 -13.61
N LEU A 246 12.23 -14.18 -14.30
CA LEU A 246 11.37 -13.16 -13.69
C LEU A 246 10.13 -13.76 -13.00
N ILE A 247 9.50 -14.76 -13.64
CA ILE A 247 8.26 -15.37 -13.12
C ILE A 247 8.44 -16.09 -11.78
N LYS A 248 9.69 -16.47 -11.40
CA LYS A 248 9.97 -17.10 -10.10
C LYS A 248 9.70 -16.16 -8.94
N PHE A 249 9.72 -14.86 -9.16
CA PHE A 249 9.53 -13.83 -8.15
C PHE A 249 8.09 -13.33 -8.05
N ILE A 250 7.17 -13.89 -8.85
CA ILE A 250 5.75 -13.63 -8.67
C ILE A 250 5.29 -14.34 -7.39
N ILE A 251 4.85 -13.56 -6.41
CA ILE A 251 4.18 -14.11 -5.25
C ILE A 251 2.78 -14.58 -5.72
N PRO A 252 2.41 -15.85 -5.48
CA PRO A 252 1.06 -16.30 -5.79
C PRO A 252 0.05 -15.38 -5.09
N GLU A 253 -1.01 -14.99 -5.80
CA GLU A 253 -2.13 -14.22 -5.23
C GLU A 253 -2.94 -14.98 -4.16
N GLU A 254 -2.61 -16.22 -3.87
CA GLU A 254 -3.15 -16.96 -2.75
C GLU A 254 -2.66 -16.36 -1.43
N ILE A 255 -3.17 -15.16 -1.12
CA ILE A 255 -3.12 -14.64 0.23
C ILE A 255 -4.01 -15.55 1.04
N ALA A 256 -3.41 -16.46 1.81
CA ALA A 256 -4.11 -17.18 2.85
C ALA A 256 -4.70 -16.11 3.77
N ILE A 257 -6.02 -15.87 3.65
CA ILE A 257 -6.71 -14.97 4.57
C ILE A 257 -6.52 -15.59 5.96
N PRO A 258 -5.82 -14.92 6.89
CA PRO A 258 -5.61 -15.46 8.23
C PRO A 258 -6.95 -15.85 8.84
N LYS A 259 -7.01 -16.98 9.54
CA LYS A 259 -8.23 -17.37 10.26
C LYS A 259 -8.64 -16.26 11.22
N PRO A 260 -9.93 -16.11 11.53
CA PRO A 260 -10.43 -15.02 12.38
C PRO A 260 -9.64 -14.82 13.67
N ASP A 261 -9.16 -15.90 14.27
CA ASP A 261 -8.43 -15.91 15.54
C ASP A 261 -6.94 -15.49 15.41
N GLU A 262 -6.38 -15.46 14.21
CA GLU A 262 -4.98 -15.09 13.93
C GLU A 262 -4.84 -13.65 13.40
N ARG A 263 -5.95 -12.91 13.30
CA ARG A 263 -5.95 -11.57 12.71
C ARG A 263 -5.49 -10.53 13.72
N VAL A 264 -4.36 -9.89 13.46
CA VAL A 264 -3.96 -8.69 14.19
C VAL A 264 -4.76 -7.52 13.62
N ILE A 265 -5.72 -7.01 14.40
CA ILE A 265 -6.52 -5.84 14.04
C ILE A 265 -5.88 -4.62 14.68
N ILE A 266 -5.37 -3.72 13.86
CA ILE A 266 -4.86 -2.43 14.32
C ILE A 266 -6.05 -1.50 14.53
N ASP A 267 -6.26 -1.06 15.77
CA ASP A 267 -7.32 -0.11 16.15
C ASP A 267 -6.70 1.28 16.27
N LEU A 268 -7.11 2.19 15.39
CA LEU A 268 -6.57 3.55 15.31
C LEU A 268 -7.14 4.52 16.36
N ARG A 269 -7.94 4.02 17.30
CA ARG A 269 -8.53 4.89 18.34
C ARG A 269 -7.54 5.21 19.45
N ASP A 270 -7.53 6.47 19.84
CA ASP A 270 -7.04 6.86 21.15
C ASP A 270 -7.99 6.31 22.23
N LYS A 271 -7.47 5.57 23.18
CA LYS A 271 -8.20 5.17 24.39
C LYS A 271 -8.36 6.41 25.28
N LYS A 272 -9.34 7.26 24.97
CA LYS A 272 -9.78 8.29 25.91
C LYS A 272 -10.66 7.66 26.97
N ASP A 273 -10.52 8.13 28.21
CA ASP A 273 -11.36 7.70 29.32
C ASP A 273 -12.79 8.18 29.04
N ASP A 274 -13.68 7.24 28.68
CA ASP A 274 -15.05 7.55 28.23
C ASP A 274 -15.94 8.10 29.35
N ASN A 275 -15.46 8.13 30.63
CA ASN A 275 -16.23 8.48 31.79
C ASN A 275 -16.15 9.95 32.15
N ASP A 276 -15.23 10.72 31.62
CA ASP A 276 -15.09 12.14 31.96
C ASP A 276 -16.19 12.98 31.32
N TYR A 277 -16.79 13.86 32.11
CA TYR A 277 -17.73 14.85 31.64
C TYR A 277 -17.43 16.24 32.21
N LEU A 278 -17.79 17.26 31.45
CA LEU A 278 -17.63 18.67 31.84
C LEU A 278 -18.99 19.35 31.97
N VAL A 279 -19.19 20.08 33.06
CA VAL A 279 -20.39 20.89 33.26
C VAL A 279 -20.03 22.36 33.19
N THR A 280 -20.59 23.08 32.23
CA THR A 280 -20.36 24.51 32.02
C THR A 280 -21.66 25.29 32.24
N PRO A 281 -21.69 26.33 33.11
CA PRO A 281 -22.87 27.16 33.27
C PRO A 281 -23.05 28.07 32.04
N GLU A 282 -24.27 28.10 31.46
CA GLU A 282 -24.65 28.99 30.35
C GLU A 282 -25.51 30.21 30.82
N GLY A 283 -25.73 30.35 32.11
CA GLY A 283 -26.57 31.42 32.70
C GLY A 283 -28.03 31.02 32.87
N ASN A 284 -28.81 31.82 33.61
CA ASN A 284 -30.25 31.58 33.86
C ASN A 284 -30.58 30.16 34.35
N TYR A 285 -29.78 29.62 35.26
CA TYR A 285 -29.91 28.23 35.78
C TYR A 285 -29.80 27.14 34.72
N THR A 286 -29.17 27.47 33.60
CA THR A 286 -28.92 26.50 32.49
C THR A 286 -27.46 26.06 32.52
N TYR A 287 -27.25 24.75 32.37
CA TYR A 287 -25.94 24.13 32.38
C TYR A 287 -25.80 23.29 31.14
N ARG A 288 -24.62 23.35 30.48
CA ARG A 288 -24.25 22.46 29.39
C ARG A 288 -23.39 21.34 29.94
N VAL A 289 -23.81 20.12 29.71
CA VAL A 289 -23.06 18.94 30.09
C VAL A 289 -22.51 18.30 28.81
N THR A 290 -21.19 18.16 28.74
CA THR A 290 -20.49 17.54 27.59
C THR A 290 -19.63 16.37 28.08
N GLY A 291 -19.61 15.29 27.32
CA GLY A 291 -18.83 14.09 27.64
C GLY A 291 -19.30 12.93 26.79
N ILE A 292 -18.35 12.11 26.33
CA ILE A 292 -18.60 11.04 25.34
C ILE A 292 -19.73 10.11 25.82
N ARG A 293 -19.64 9.63 27.05
CA ARG A 293 -20.62 8.68 27.61
C ARG A 293 -21.98 9.30 27.87
N ILE A 294 -22.03 10.53 28.36
CA ILE A 294 -23.29 11.22 28.64
C ILE A 294 -24.03 11.55 27.37
N GLU A 295 -23.32 12.08 26.37
CA GLU A 295 -23.88 12.37 25.05
C GLU A 295 -24.41 11.11 24.39
N GLN A 296 -23.69 9.98 24.53
CA GLN A 296 -24.12 8.67 24.04
C GLN A 296 -25.44 8.24 24.71
N ILE A 297 -25.51 8.32 26.04
CA ILE A 297 -26.73 7.95 26.79
C ILE A 297 -27.91 8.82 26.37
N VAL A 298 -27.71 10.12 26.22
CA VAL A 298 -28.77 11.07 25.79
C VAL A 298 -29.25 10.70 24.36
N ARG A 299 -28.35 10.44 23.43
CA ARG A 299 -28.71 10.03 22.06
C ARG A 299 -29.49 8.72 22.01
N MET A 300 -29.12 7.77 22.86
CA MET A 300 -29.77 6.44 22.91
C MET A 300 -31.10 6.48 23.68
N THR A 301 -31.38 7.53 24.43
CA THR A 301 -32.57 7.65 25.30
C THR A 301 -33.72 8.35 24.55
N PRO A 302 -34.90 7.74 24.43
CA PRO A 302 -36.06 8.36 23.79
C PRO A 302 -36.70 9.40 24.76
N MET A 303 -36.26 10.65 24.67
CA MET A 303 -36.64 11.77 25.57
C MET A 303 -38.13 12.10 25.62
N LYS A 304 -38.96 11.52 24.76
CA LYS A 304 -40.41 11.66 24.78
C LYS A 304 -41.09 10.96 25.94
N TYR A 305 -40.40 10.06 26.65
CA TYR A 305 -40.91 9.32 27.80
C TYR A 305 -40.33 9.92 29.10
N PRO A 306 -41.17 10.41 30.05
CA PRO A 306 -40.67 10.96 31.29
C PRO A 306 -39.76 10.02 32.08
N GLU A 307 -40.11 8.75 32.15
CA GLU A 307 -39.31 7.70 32.81
C GLU A 307 -37.90 7.53 32.19
N ALA A 308 -37.76 7.84 30.93
CA ALA A 308 -36.47 7.79 30.26
C ALA A 308 -35.59 9.01 30.59
N VAL A 309 -36.23 10.17 30.76
CA VAL A 309 -35.58 11.41 31.24
C VAL A 309 -35.07 11.24 32.67
N ASP A 310 -35.90 10.70 33.57
CA ASP A 310 -35.52 10.41 34.96
C ASP A 310 -34.25 9.55 35.03
N ARG A 311 -34.13 8.55 34.16
CA ARG A 311 -32.94 7.73 34.06
C ARG A 311 -31.68 8.51 33.68
N VAL A 312 -31.80 9.47 32.76
CA VAL A 312 -30.64 10.32 32.39
C VAL A 312 -30.16 11.12 33.61
N TRP A 313 -31.10 11.64 34.42
CA TRP A 313 -30.79 12.29 35.68
C TRP A 313 -30.12 11.35 36.69
N ASP A 314 -30.61 10.12 36.82
CA ASP A 314 -30.01 9.11 37.72
C ASP A 314 -28.55 8.75 37.33
N VAL A 315 -28.18 8.91 36.10
CA VAL A 315 -26.79 8.65 35.63
C VAL A 315 -25.87 9.84 35.83
N MET A 316 -26.44 11.08 35.89
CA MET A 316 -25.66 12.30 36.08
C MET A 316 -25.44 12.62 37.58
N ASN A 317 -26.22 12.03 38.51
CA ASN A 317 -26.06 12.10 39.94
C ASN A 317 -25.23 10.95 40.50
#